data_22ea21a40f2cd773dbd280690cbcc291
#
_entry.id   22ea21a40f2cd773dbd280690cbcc291
#
_cell.length_a   1.000
_cell.length_b   1.000
_cell.length_c   1.000
_cell.angle_alpha   90.00
_cell.angle_beta   90.00
_cell.angle_gamma   90.00
#
_symmetry.space_group_name_H-M   'P 1'
#
loop_
_entity.id
_entity.type
_entity.pdbx_description
1 polymer ?
#
loop_
_entity_poly.entity_id
_entity_poly.type
_entity_poly.pdbx_seq_one_letter_code
_entity_poly.pdbx_strand_id
1 'polypeptide(L)'
;MKNILGKAILLASALLFSITGTSCSNEDNATPEKEKTYDMSGFAKGADVSWLTEMEQDGVKFYTQAGKAQECMSLLRDLGTNAIRLRVWVNPDGGWCGKNDVIAKAWRAQQLGFRLMIDFHYSDTWADPSSQTVPAAWKNFSFSEMKKAVADHTSDVLNALKAQGVTNVEWVQVGNETRDGMLWNDAEGDEPKAVTGRASKNAANFAAYINAGYDAVKAVYPEAKVVVHVDKGEDLGGLTWLYDQLKNNGGKLDVIGLSLYPEDNNWKSYAESCLANIQTLSSKYGKDVIVSEIGMWWGSDQAAPMMKKMVDGCKAISTCEGIFYWEPEVYNNWKPANYSSLGWNAYTKGAFDNSGKPTAVFDAYK
;
A
#
# COMPACT_ATOMS: atom_id res chain seq x y z
N MET A 1 42.21 30.10 -36.59
CA MET A 1 43.48 29.36 -36.45
C MET A 1 43.19 28.09 -35.66
N LYS A 2 43.42 26.97 -36.37
CA LYS A 2 43.68 25.58 -35.92
C LYS A 2 42.82 24.89 -34.88
N ASN A 3 42.05 23.94 -35.40
CA ASN A 3 41.50 22.73 -34.79
C ASN A 3 42.56 21.90 -34.04
N ILE A 4 42.16 21.28 -32.92
CA ILE A 4 42.72 19.97 -32.51
C ILE A 4 41.60 19.11 -31.99
N LEU A 5 41.19 18.10 -32.79
CA LEU A 5 40.41 16.92 -32.37
C LEU A 5 41.33 16.02 -31.55
N GLY A 6 40.90 15.64 -30.37
CA GLY A 6 41.52 14.58 -29.58
C GLY A 6 40.58 13.36 -29.54
N LYS A 7 40.93 12.31 -30.33
CA LYS A 7 40.31 10.98 -30.26
C LYS A 7 40.79 10.23 -29.02
N ALA A 8 39.92 9.86 -28.13
CA ALA A 8 40.21 8.89 -27.09
C ALA A 8 39.97 7.48 -27.62
N ILE A 9 41.03 6.69 -27.66
CA ILE A 9 41.03 5.26 -28.02
C ILE A 9 40.79 4.46 -26.71
N LEU A 10 39.71 3.70 -26.66
CA LEU A 10 39.49 2.68 -25.61
C LEU A 10 40.37 1.45 -25.95
N LEU A 11 41.38 1.17 -25.12
CA LEU A 11 42.06 -0.13 -25.08
C LEU A 11 41.32 -1.05 -24.12
N ALA A 12 40.70 -2.11 -24.65
CA ALA A 12 40.24 -3.24 -23.88
C ALA A 12 41.41 -4.21 -23.67
N SER A 13 41.92 -4.33 -22.47
CA SER A 13 42.93 -5.33 -22.10
C SER A 13 42.23 -6.57 -21.57
N ALA A 14 42.21 -7.63 -22.38
CA ALA A 14 41.85 -8.97 -21.94
C ALA A 14 43.05 -9.60 -21.20
N LEU A 15 42.95 -9.78 -19.89
CA LEU A 15 43.87 -10.62 -19.13
C LEU A 15 43.38 -12.06 -19.17
N LEU A 16 44.07 -12.91 -19.95
CA LEU A 16 43.99 -14.37 -19.81
C LEU A 16 44.82 -14.78 -18.61
N PHE A 17 44.20 -15.27 -17.55
CA PHE A 17 44.88 -16.03 -16.51
C PHE A 17 44.77 -17.52 -16.83
N SER A 18 45.90 -18.11 -17.22
CA SER A 18 46.07 -19.58 -17.32
C SER A 18 46.42 -20.08 -15.92
N ILE A 19 45.51 -20.79 -15.26
CA ILE A 19 45.82 -21.54 -14.04
C ILE A 19 45.93 -23.00 -14.42
N THR A 20 47.16 -23.53 -14.36
CA THR A 20 47.46 -24.96 -14.44
C THR A 20 47.00 -25.64 -13.17
N GLY A 21 46.28 -26.73 -13.33
CA GLY A 21 45.62 -27.46 -12.29
C GLY A 21 46.53 -28.17 -11.30
N THR A 22 46.01 -28.35 -10.11
CA THR A 22 46.23 -29.52 -9.31
C THR A 22 44.88 -30.02 -8.79
N SER A 23 44.52 -31.20 -9.31
CA SER A 23 43.36 -31.98 -8.90
C SER A 23 43.50 -32.38 -7.43
N CYS A 24 42.54 -31.98 -6.58
CA CYS A 24 42.17 -32.75 -5.41
C CYS A 24 40.65 -32.89 -5.46
N SER A 25 40.24 -34.11 -5.72
CA SER A 25 38.85 -34.55 -5.73
C SER A 25 38.22 -34.41 -4.33
N ASN A 26 37.21 -33.55 -4.23
CA ASN A 26 36.01 -33.77 -3.42
C ASN A 26 34.86 -33.19 -4.21
N GLU A 27 34.20 -34.09 -4.93
CA GLU A 27 32.90 -33.78 -5.56
C GLU A 27 31.83 -33.70 -4.46
N ASP A 28 31.70 -32.55 -3.85
CA ASP A 28 30.41 -32.18 -3.27
C ASP A 28 29.46 -31.88 -4.44
N ASN A 29 28.75 -32.92 -4.85
CA ASN A 29 27.60 -32.82 -5.73
C ASN A 29 26.49 -32.01 -5.00
N ALA A 30 26.67 -30.71 -4.84
CA ALA A 30 25.60 -29.81 -4.51
C ALA A 30 24.67 -29.78 -5.75
N THR A 31 23.59 -30.54 -5.70
CA THR A 31 22.48 -30.40 -6.68
C THR A 31 22.14 -28.92 -6.74
N PRO A 32 22.13 -28.29 -7.94
CA PRO A 32 21.76 -26.89 -8.02
C PRO A 32 20.39 -26.70 -7.37
N GLU A 33 20.32 -25.83 -6.36
CA GLU A 33 19.07 -25.52 -5.70
C GLU A 33 18.12 -24.99 -6.78
N LYS A 34 16.99 -25.67 -6.97
CA LYS A 34 16.04 -25.33 -8.02
C LYS A 34 15.55 -23.89 -7.76
N GLU A 35 15.75 -23.01 -8.72
CA GLU A 35 15.36 -21.61 -8.61
C GLU A 35 13.87 -21.53 -8.25
N LYS A 36 13.53 -20.85 -7.15
CA LYS A 36 12.15 -20.73 -6.70
C LYS A 36 11.35 -19.88 -7.71
N THR A 37 10.27 -20.43 -8.21
CA THR A 37 9.30 -19.67 -9.02
C THR A 37 8.17 -19.16 -8.13
N TYR A 38 7.74 -17.92 -8.35
CA TYR A 38 6.70 -17.26 -7.57
C TYR A 38 5.53 -16.89 -8.49
N ASP A 39 4.30 -17.26 -8.10
CA ASP A 39 3.09 -16.83 -8.80
C ASP A 39 2.68 -15.44 -8.29
N MET A 40 2.93 -14.42 -9.10
CA MET A 40 2.60 -13.03 -8.80
C MET A 40 1.27 -12.60 -9.42
N SER A 41 0.52 -13.51 -10.03
CA SER A 41 -0.75 -13.25 -10.70
C SER A 41 -1.97 -13.54 -9.82
N GLY A 42 -3.16 -13.32 -10.37
CA GLY A 42 -4.45 -13.71 -9.80
C GLY A 42 -4.84 -12.90 -8.55
N PHE A 43 -5.50 -13.55 -7.60
CA PHE A 43 -5.95 -12.90 -6.37
C PHE A 43 -4.79 -12.26 -5.61
N ALA A 44 -4.93 -10.97 -5.24
CA ALA A 44 -3.88 -10.27 -4.54
C ALA A 44 -3.80 -10.75 -3.07
N LYS A 45 -2.65 -11.30 -2.72
CA LYS A 45 -2.22 -11.64 -1.36
C LYS A 45 -1.20 -10.56 -0.96
N GLY A 46 -1.69 -9.43 -0.51
CA GLY A 46 -0.93 -8.20 -0.36
C GLY A 46 -0.40 -7.95 1.05
N ALA A 47 0.61 -7.09 1.11
CA ALA A 47 1.12 -6.49 2.34
C ALA A 47 1.35 -5.00 2.12
N ASP A 48 0.91 -4.15 3.06
CA ASP A 48 1.36 -2.76 3.15
C ASP A 48 2.63 -2.75 3.99
N VAL A 49 3.71 -2.24 3.44
CA VAL A 49 5.01 -2.17 4.13
C VAL A 49 5.57 -0.74 4.09
N SER A 50 4.69 0.21 4.32
CA SER A 50 5.02 1.62 4.20
C SER A 50 6.05 2.10 5.22
N TRP A 51 6.14 1.45 6.39
CA TRP A 51 7.13 1.74 7.43
C TRP A 51 8.50 1.06 7.21
N LEU A 52 8.61 0.14 6.27
CA LEU A 52 9.78 -0.72 6.16
C LEU A 52 11.12 0.01 6.12
N THR A 53 11.22 1.10 5.35
CA THR A 53 12.48 1.86 5.22
C THR A 53 12.86 2.58 6.51
N GLU A 54 11.90 3.08 7.29
CA GLU A 54 12.13 3.68 8.60
C GLU A 54 12.56 2.61 9.61
N MET A 55 11.90 1.44 9.62
CA MET A 55 12.29 0.29 10.46
C MET A 55 13.73 -0.17 10.15
N GLU A 56 14.08 -0.28 8.87
CA GLU A 56 15.43 -0.67 8.44
C GLU A 56 16.50 0.35 8.88
N GLN A 57 16.19 1.65 8.81
CA GLN A 57 17.09 2.69 9.32
C GLN A 57 17.29 2.58 10.83
N ASP A 58 16.28 2.19 11.58
CA ASP A 58 16.36 1.92 13.02
C ASP A 58 17.06 0.59 13.35
N GLY A 59 17.51 -0.16 12.32
CA GLY A 59 18.24 -1.40 12.48
C GLY A 59 17.38 -2.63 12.73
N VAL A 60 16.06 -2.54 12.52
CA VAL A 60 15.12 -3.68 12.62
C VAL A 60 15.49 -4.74 11.57
N LYS A 61 15.48 -6.01 11.96
CA LYS A 61 15.85 -7.15 11.11
C LYS A 61 14.77 -8.21 11.12
N PHE A 62 14.58 -8.86 9.99
CA PHE A 62 13.58 -9.90 9.80
C PHE A 62 14.25 -11.27 9.65
N TYR A 63 13.58 -12.32 10.10
CA TYR A 63 14.14 -13.66 10.13
C TYR A 63 13.13 -14.68 9.59
N THR A 64 13.65 -15.67 8.87
CA THR A 64 12.86 -16.86 8.52
C THR A 64 12.47 -17.63 9.79
N GLN A 65 11.53 -18.58 9.69
CA GLN A 65 11.23 -19.49 10.81
C GLN A 65 12.47 -20.22 11.35
N ALA A 66 13.44 -20.54 10.48
CA ALA A 66 14.70 -21.16 10.85
C ALA A 66 15.70 -20.20 11.53
N GLY A 67 15.34 -18.90 11.67
CA GLY A 67 16.21 -17.89 12.31
C GLY A 67 17.28 -17.30 11.40
N LYS A 68 17.23 -17.54 10.08
CA LYS A 68 18.13 -16.91 9.12
C LYS A 68 17.63 -15.49 8.82
N ALA A 69 18.50 -14.48 8.94
CA ALA A 69 18.17 -13.11 8.56
C ALA A 69 17.85 -13.02 7.05
N GLN A 70 16.81 -12.29 6.71
CA GLN A 70 16.36 -12.10 5.33
C GLN A 70 15.75 -10.71 5.17
N GLU A 71 15.89 -10.12 3.98
CA GLU A 71 15.25 -8.86 3.60
C GLU A 71 13.72 -9.04 3.61
N CYS A 72 13.00 -8.04 4.17
CA CYS A 72 11.58 -8.17 4.51
C CYS A 72 10.69 -8.51 3.31
N MET A 73 10.79 -7.75 2.21
CA MET A 73 9.94 -7.99 1.03
C MET A 73 10.25 -9.37 0.40
N SER A 74 11.52 -9.78 0.37
CA SER A 74 11.90 -11.11 -0.09
C SER A 74 11.34 -12.21 0.81
N LEU A 75 11.33 -12.00 2.13
CA LEU A 75 10.71 -12.92 3.08
C LEU A 75 9.19 -12.99 2.88
N LEU A 76 8.51 -11.84 2.71
CA LEU A 76 7.07 -11.81 2.43
C LEU A 76 6.73 -12.55 1.14
N ARG A 77 7.55 -12.41 0.08
CA ARG A 77 7.40 -13.18 -1.16
C ARG A 77 7.51 -14.69 -0.91
N ASP A 78 8.50 -15.12 -0.12
CA ASP A 78 8.66 -16.53 0.25
C ASP A 78 7.48 -17.08 1.06
N LEU A 79 6.75 -16.21 1.76
CA LEU A 79 5.52 -16.53 2.51
C LEU A 79 4.24 -16.52 1.65
N GLY A 80 4.36 -16.19 0.35
CA GLY A 80 3.25 -16.23 -0.59
C GLY A 80 2.60 -14.88 -0.89
N THR A 81 3.13 -13.77 -0.35
CA THR A 81 2.72 -12.42 -0.74
C THR A 81 3.06 -12.17 -2.22
N ASN A 82 2.15 -11.57 -2.98
CA ASN A 82 2.31 -11.28 -4.42
C ASN A 82 1.97 -9.83 -4.81
N ALA A 83 1.62 -9.00 -3.84
CA ALA A 83 1.36 -7.58 -4.05
C ALA A 83 1.84 -6.74 -2.85
N ILE A 84 2.30 -5.52 -3.10
CA ILE A 84 2.74 -4.57 -2.08
C ILE A 84 1.92 -3.28 -2.19
N ARG A 85 1.41 -2.80 -1.06
CA ARG A 85 0.77 -1.48 -0.93
C ARG A 85 1.74 -0.51 -0.27
N LEU A 86 1.78 0.73 -0.77
CA LEU A 86 2.68 1.78 -0.30
C LEU A 86 1.92 3.10 -0.15
N ARG A 87 1.88 3.62 1.07
CA ARG A 87 1.30 4.91 1.44
C ARG A 87 2.14 6.08 0.93
N VAL A 88 1.47 7.12 0.44
CA VAL A 88 2.08 8.38 -0.02
C VAL A 88 1.51 9.55 0.74
N TRP A 89 2.39 10.31 1.40
CA TRP A 89 2.11 11.61 1.98
C TRP A 89 2.65 12.74 1.09
N VAL A 90 2.10 13.95 1.24
CA VAL A 90 2.44 15.08 0.36
C VAL A 90 3.80 15.67 0.71
N ASN A 91 3.97 16.09 1.96
CA ASN A 91 5.22 16.70 2.43
C ASN A 91 5.47 16.29 3.91
N PRO A 92 5.76 14.99 4.16
CA PRO A 92 5.90 14.50 5.52
C PRO A 92 7.16 14.97 6.20
N ASP A 93 7.07 15.23 7.51
CA ASP A 93 8.24 15.42 8.36
C ASP A 93 9.12 14.16 8.33
N GLY A 94 10.44 14.36 8.23
CA GLY A 94 11.39 13.24 8.14
C GLY A 94 11.46 12.54 6.79
N GLY A 95 10.51 12.80 5.88
CA GLY A 95 10.52 12.29 4.50
C GLY A 95 9.99 10.86 4.32
N TRP A 96 9.69 10.13 5.41
CA TRP A 96 9.09 8.79 5.35
C TRP A 96 7.70 8.84 4.72
N CYS A 97 7.39 7.86 3.88
CA CYS A 97 6.18 7.85 3.06
C CYS A 97 6.05 9.05 2.09
N GLY A 98 7.07 9.90 1.96
CA GLY A 98 7.15 10.91 0.91
C GLY A 98 7.51 10.30 -0.45
N LYS A 99 7.41 11.09 -1.51
CA LYS A 99 7.62 10.64 -2.89
C LYS A 99 8.89 9.80 -3.08
N ASN A 100 10.04 10.28 -2.59
CA ASN A 100 11.33 9.59 -2.81
C ASN A 100 11.41 8.24 -2.08
N ASP A 101 10.87 8.16 -0.87
CA ASP A 101 10.81 6.94 -0.07
C ASP A 101 9.90 5.89 -0.74
N VAL A 102 8.74 6.33 -1.23
CA VAL A 102 7.81 5.46 -1.97
C VAL A 102 8.44 4.94 -3.26
N ILE A 103 9.16 5.78 -4.02
CA ILE A 103 9.85 5.36 -5.24
C ILE A 103 10.89 4.28 -4.92
N ALA A 104 11.67 4.44 -3.86
CA ALA A 104 12.68 3.45 -3.46
C ALA A 104 12.05 2.10 -3.11
N LYS A 105 10.97 2.09 -2.31
CA LYS A 105 10.22 0.86 -1.95
C LYS A 105 9.53 0.22 -3.16
N ALA A 106 8.87 1.01 -4.00
CA ALA A 106 8.20 0.51 -5.20
C ALA A 106 9.18 -0.14 -6.18
N TRP A 107 10.36 0.47 -6.37
CA TRP A 107 11.39 -0.12 -7.21
C TRP A 107 11.90 -1.45 -6.64
N ARG A 108 12.17 -1.53 -5.32
CA ARG A 108 12.55 -2.80 -4.65
C ARG A 108 11.47 -3.88 -4.84
N ALA A 109 10.21 -3.53 -4.59
CA ALA A 109 9.09 -4.45 -4.77
C ALA A 109 9.00 -4.97 -6.23
N GLN A 110 9.16 -4.10 -7.21
CA GLN A 110 9.17 -4.49 -8.62
C GLN A 110 10.33 -5.45 -8.96
N GLN A 111 11.54 -5.23 -8.43
CA GLN A 111 12.68 -6.14 -8.65
C GLN A 111 12.39 -7.55 -8.12
N LEU A 112 11.51 -7.67 -7.13
CA LEU A 112 11.03 -8.95 -6.59
C LEU A 112 9.79 -9.50 -7.33
N GLY A 113 9.27 -8.78 -8.35
CA GLY A 113 8.13 -9.20 -9.16
C GLY A 113 6.76 -8.85 -8.57
N PHE A 114 6.67 -8.11 -7.46
CA PHE A 114 5.40 -7.74 -6.85
C PHE A 114 4.57 -6.81 -7.74
N ARG A 115 3.26 -6.97 -7.69
CA ARG A 115 2.29 -5.97 -8.16
C ARG A 115 2.13 -4.88 -7.12
N LEU A 116 1.82 -3.66 -7.53
CA LEU A 116 1.80 -2.51 -6.64
C LEU A 116 0.42 -1.88 -6.50
N MET A 117 0.07 -1.50 -5.27
CA MET A 117 -0.95 -0.52 -4.94
C MET A 117 -0.27 0.72 -4.37
N ILE A 118 -0.51 1.89 -4.96
CA ILE A 118 -0.01 3.17 -4.46
C ILE A 118 -1.17 3.89 -3.77
N ASP A 119 -1.00 4.22 -2.49
CA ASP A 119 -2.05 4.76 -1.63
C ASP A 119 -1.81 6.23 -1.30
N PHE A 120 -2.57 7.12 -1.92
CA PHE A 120 -2.48 8.57 -1.71
C PHE A 120 -3.36 9.02 -0.55
N HIS A 121 -2.75 9.49 0.54
CA HIS A 121 -3.46 10.09 1.67
C HIS A 121 -3.89 11.54 1.44
N TYR A 122 -3.22 12.29 0.55
CA TYR A 122 -3.40 13.72 0.33
C TYR A 122 -3.32 14.55 1.63
N SER A 123 -2.40 14.19 2.47
CA SER A 123 -2.07 14.84 3.74
C SER A 123 -0.56 14.82 3.92
N ASP A 124 -0.01 15.64 4.81
CA ASP A 124 1.39 15.58 5.21
C ASP A 124 1.66 14.49 6.25
N THR A 125 0.59 13.89 6.78
CA THR A 125 0.60 12.86 7.81
C THR A 125 -0.60 11.91 7.62
N TRP A 126 -1.01 11.23 8.68
CA TRP A 126 -2.12 10.30 8.67
C TRP A 126 -3.42 10.92 8.15
N ALA A 127 -4.07 10.22 7.22
CA ALA A 127 -5.44 10.42 6.83
C ALA A 127 -6.21 9.14 7.20
N ASP A 128 -7.22 9.28 8.06
CA ASP A 128 -8.03 8.20 8.60
C ASP A 128 -9.47 8.70 8.85
N PRO A 129 -10.41 7.84 9.33
CA PRO A 129 -11.80 8.25 9.54
C PRO A 129 -12.00 9.38 10.55
N SER A 130 -11.00 9.66 11.39
CA SER A 130 -11.04 10.73 12.40
C SER A 130 -10.33 12.01 11.94
N SER A 131 -9.45 11.91 10.92
CA SER A 131 -8.62 13.03 10.46
C SER A 131 -8.32 12.93 8.96
N GLN A 132 -8.75 13.94 8.22
CA GLN A 132 -8.46 14.13 6.79
C GLN A 132 -7.84 15.50 6.57
N THR A 133 -6.73 15.75 7.29
CA THR A 133 -6.10 17.06 7.36
C THR A 133 -5.50 17.47 6.01
N VAL A 134 -5.87 18.65 5.56
CA VAL A 134 -5.30 19.27 4.34
C VAL A 134 -3.81 19.52 4.53
N PRO A 135 -2.95 19.19 3.53
CA PRO A 135 -1.55 19.54 3.57
C PRO A 135 -1.30 21.02 3.89
N ALA A 136 -0.30 21.33 4.69
CA ALA A 136 -0.02 22.70 5.14
C ALA A 136 0.12 23.67 3.96
N ALA A 137 0.74 23.23 2.87
CA ALA A 137 0.92 24.03 1.66
C ALA A 137 -0.40 24.32 0.91
N TRP A 138 -1.48 23.56 1.16
CA TRP A 138 -2.76 23.66 0.44
C TRP A 138 -3.84 24.35 1.26
N LYS A 139 -3.59 24.72 2.51
CA LYS A 139 -4.60 25.29 3.45
C LYS A 139 -5.38 26.50 2.91
N ASN A 140 -4.72 27.31 2.08
CA ASN A 140 -5.31 28.55 1.56
C ASN A 140 -5.78 28.43 0.10
N PHE A 141 -5.76 27.23 -0.47
CA PHE A 141 -6.17 27.02 -1.84
C PHE A 141 -7.68 27.21 -2.01
N SER A 142 -8.04 27.79 -3.15
CA SER A 142 -9.42 27.75 -3.66
C SER A 142 -9.80 26.33 -4.07
N PHE A 143 -11.07 26.10 -4.33
CA PHE A 143 -11.55 24.80 -4.82
C PHE A 143 -10.83 24.34 -6.11
N SER A 144 -10.61 25.24 -7.06
CA SER A 144 -9.91 24.90 -8.31
C SER A 144 -8.42 24.59 -8.10
N GLU A 145 -7.77 25.31 -7.18
CA GLU A 145 -6.37 25.04 -6.80
C GLU A 145 -6.24 23.73 -6.04
N MET A 146 -7.19 23.41 -5.15
CA MET A 146 -7.22 22.14 -4.42
C MET A 146 -7.37 20.95 -5.38
N LYS A 147 -8.32 21.03 -6.33
CA LYS A 147 -8.46 20.02 -7.40
C LYS A 147 -7.17 19.85 -8.19
N LYS A 148 -6.56 20.97 -8.57
CA LYS A 148 -5.30 20.95 -9.30
C LYS A 148 -4.18 20.31 -8.46
N ALA A 149 -4.11 20.63 -7.18
CA ALA A 149 -3.10 20.07 -6.28
C ALA A 149 -3.22 18.54 -6.13
N VAL A 150 -4.44 18.02 -6.02
CA VAL A 150 -4.69 16.57 -6.03
C VAL A 150 -4.18 15.95 -7.34
N ALA A 151 -4.54 16.51 -8.50
CA ALA A 151 -4.11 15.99 -9.79
C ALA A 151 -2.58 16.09 -9.97
N ASP A 152 -1.99 17.23 -9.62
CA ASP A 152 -0.56 17.48 -9.76
C ASP A 152 0.26 16.54 -8.87
N HIS A 153 -0.11 16.39 -7.60
CA HIS A 153 0.59 15.49 -6.67
C HIS A 153 0.50 14.04 -7.13
N THR A 154 -0.68 13.59 -7.54
CA THR A 154 -0.87 12.24 -8.10
C THR A 154 0.02 12.03 -9.34
N SER A 155 -0.04 12.96 -10.28
CA SER A 155 0.76 12.90 -11.51
C SER A 155 2.26 12.94 -11.24
N ASP A 156 2.71 13.78 -10.31
CA ASP A 156 4.13 13.94 -9.97
C ASP A 156 4.71 12.65 -9.39
N VAL A 157 4.04 12.02 -8.43
CA VAL A 157 4.49 10.75 -7.85
C VAL A 157 4.46 9.64 -8.88
N LEU A 158 3.36 9.47 -9.62
CA LEU A 158 3.21 8.40 -10.59
C LEU A 158 4.18 8.53 -11.78
N ASN A 159 4.42 9.76 -12.27
CA ASN A 159 5.43 9.99 -13.31
C ASN A 159 6.84 9.71 -12.81
N ALA A 160 7.15 10.02 -11.55
CA ALA A 160 8.44 9.72 -10.95
C ALA A 160 8.66 8.19 -10.80
N LEU A 161 7.63 7.43 -10.40
CA LEU A 161 7.64 5.96 -10.41
C LEU A 161 7.91 5.43 -11.81
N LYS A 162 7.19 5.94 -12.82
CA LYS A 162 7.35 5.53 -14.22
C LYS A 162 8.74 5.85 -14.77
N ALA A 163 9.28 7.03 -14.44
CA ALA A 163 10.63 7.44 -14.83
C ALA A 163 11.72 6.56 -14.17
N GLN A 164 11.48 6.03 -12.97
CA GLN A 164 12.34 5.04 -12.31
C GLN A 164 12.22 3.64 -12.93
N GLY A 165 11.31 3.43 -13.88
CA GLY A 165 11.08 2.15 -14.52
C GLY A 165 10.10 1.24 -13.79
N VAL A 166 9.30 1.76 -12.85
CA VAL A 166 8.22 1.02 -12.21
C VAL A 166 7.05 0.91 -13.19
N THR A 167 6.66 -0.33 -13.54
CA THR A 167 5.63 -0.60 -14.56
C THR A 167 4.45 -1.45 -14.05
N ASN A 168 4.57 -2.03 -12.89
CA ASN A 168 3.64 -3.00 -12.31
C ASN A 168 2.68 -2.38 -11.29
N VAL A 169 2.35 -1.09 -11.45
CA VAL A 169 1.29 -0.41 -10.68
C VAL A 169 -0.06 -0.91 -11.20
N GLU A 170 -0.71 -1.77 -10.42
CA GLU A 170 -2.01 -2.36 -10.77
C GLU A 170 -3.17 -1.59 -10.15
N TRP A 171 -2.97 -1.05 -8.95
CA TRP A 171 -3.98 -0.24 -8.26
C TRP A 171 -3.40 1.09 -7.81
N VAL A 172 -4.22 2.12 -7.81
CA VAL A 172 -3.93 3.40 -7.19
C VAL A 172 -5.11 3.82 -6.33
N GLN A 173 -4.88 3.96 -5.04
CA GLN A 173 -5.87 4.40 -4.08
C GLN A 173 -5.86 5.93 -4.02
N VAL A 174 -7.03 6.54 -4.25
CA VAL A 174 -7.26 7.99 -4.23
C VAL A 174 -8.01 8.34 -2.95
N GLY A 175 -7.26 8.80 -1.95
CA GLY A 175 -7.73 9.00 -0.58
C GLY A 175 -7.67 7.71 0.27
N ASN A 176 -7.39 7.85 1.56
CA ASN A 176 -7.34 6.76 2.52
C ASN A 176 -8.47 6.87 3.54
N GLU A 177 -9.21 5.76 3.75
CA GLU A 177 -10.31 5.64 4.72
C GLU A 177 -11.28 6.82 4.72
N THR A 178 -11.78 7.16 3.54
CA THR A 178 -12.56 8.36 3.25
C THR A 178 -14.04 8.29 3.71
N ARG A 179 -14.31 7.71 4.90
CA ARG A 179 -15.68 7.51 5.43
C ARG A 179 -16.56 8.75 5.38
N ASP A 180 -16.00 9.91 5.62
CA ASP A 180 -16.68 11.22 5.46
C ASP A 180 -15.90 12.12 4.48
N GLY A 181 -15.45 11.54 3.36
CA GLY A 181 -14.70 12.27 2.35
C GLY A 181 -13.22 12.44 2.69
N MET A 182 -12.56 13.43 2.07
CA MET A 182 -11.14 13.74 2.21
C MET A 182 -10.90 15.24 2.22
N LEU A 183 -9.66 15.67 2.58
CA LEU A 183 -9.28 17.09 2.55
C LEU A 183 -10.27 17.98 3.32
N TRP A 184 -10.42 17.70 4.61
CA TRP A 184 -11.32 18.46 5.49
C TRP A 184 -10.75 19.84 5.78
N ASN A 185 -10.99 20.77 4.87
CA ASN A 185 -10.64 22.18 5.05
C ASN A 185 -11.81 22.94 5.72
N ASP A 186 -12.18 22.45 6.90
CA ASP A 186 -13.21 23.07 7.71
C ASP A 186 -12.64 24.34 8.35
N ALA A 187 -13.38 25.44 8.36
CA ALA A 187 -13.00 26.61 9.12
C ALA A 187 -13.01 26.29 10.62
N GLU A 188 -12.16 26.95 11.38
CA GLU A 188 -12.37 27.07 12.82
C GLU A 188 -13.70 27.81 13.02
N GLY A 189 -14.75 27.09 13.47
CA GLY A 189 -16.12 27.56 13.57
C GLY A 189 -17.12 26.66 12.85
N ASP A 190 -18.40 26.99 12.93
CA ASP A 190 -19.50 26.13 12.51
C ASP A 190 -19.75 26.06 10.99
N GLU A 191 -19.10 26.94 10.19
CA GLU A 191 -19.30 26.99 8.74
C GLU A 191 -18.15 26.29 8.01
N PRO A 192 -18.43 25.23 7.23
CA PRO A 192 -17.42 24.59 6.41
C PRO A 192 -16.91 25.56 5.34
N LYS A 193 -15.60 25.57 5.10
CA LYS A 193 -15.05 26.32 3.96
C LYS A 193 -15.65 25.76 2.66
N ALA A 194 -15.84 26.64 1.69
CA ALA A 194 -16.34 26.25 0.35
C ALA A 194 -15.50 25.19 -0.37
N VAL A 195 -14.29 24.92 0.13
CA VAL A 195 -13.31 23.99 -0.45
C VAL A 195 -13.25 22.65 0.28
N THR A 196 -14.00 22.45 1.39
CA THR A 196 -13.94 21.17 2.09
C THR A 196 -14.40 20.02 1.22
N GLY A 197 -13.67 18.89 1.27
CA GLY A 197 -14.05 17.62 0.68
C GLY A 197 -14.72 16.67 1.67
N ARG A 198 -15.16 17.17 2.85
CA ARG A 198 -15.96 16.40 3.80
C ARG A 198 -17.30 16.06 3.18
N ALA A 199 -17.59 14.78 2.96
CA ALA A 199 -18.74 14.32 2.18
C ALA A 199 -20.09 14.72 2.83
N SER A 200 -20.19 14.72 4.16
CA SER A 200 -21.37 15.17 4.92
C SER A 200 -21.64 16.67 4.80
N LYS A 201 -20.66 17.45 4.36
CA LYS A 201 -20.75 18.91 4.19
C LYS A 201 -20.80 19.32 2.72
N ASN A 202 -20.00 18.67 1.87
CA ASN A 202 -19.92 18.99 0.45
C ASN A 202 -19.50 17.76 -0.38
N ALA A 203 -20.43 16.84 -0.61
CA ALA A 203 -20.18 15.62 -1.38
C ALA A 203 -19.75 15.88 -2.83
N ALA A 204 -20.17 17.02 -3.42
CA ALA A 204 -19.76 17.39 -4.76
C ALA A 204 -18.26 17.72 -4.84
N ASN A 205 -17.71 18.40 -3.83
CA ASN A 205 -16.26 18.64 -3.73
C ASN A 205 -15.49 17.32 -3.54
N PHE A 206 -15.98 16.44 -2.66
CA PHE A 206 -15.38 15.12 -2.48
C PHE A 206 -15.28 14.37 -3.82
N ALA A 207 -16.41 14.26 -4.54
CA ALA A 207 -16.43 13.61 -5.84
C ALA A 207 -15.48 14.29 -6.86
N ALA A 208 -15.39 15.62 -6.82
CA ALA A 208 -14.50 16.36 -7.71
C ALA A 208 -13.01 16.13 -7.40
N TYR A 209 -12.64 15.97 -6.12
CA TYR A 209 -11.26 15.62 -5.73
C TYR A 209 -10.92 14.17 -6.10
N ILE A 210 -11.83 13.23 -5.87
CA ILE A 210 -11.66 11.84 -6.35
C ILE A 210 -11.47 11.83 -7.87
N ASN A 211 -12.30 12.57 -8.61
CA ASN A 211 -12.19 12.63 -10.07
C ASN A 211 -10.85 13.23 -10.54
N ALA A 212 -10.36 14.25 -9.85
CA ALA A 212 -9.05 14.83 -10.15
C ALA A 212 -7.90 13.82 -10.00
N GLY A 213 -7.92 13.03 -8.91
CA GLY A 213 -6.98 11.93 -8.72
C GLY A 213 -7.18 10.81 -9.75
N TYR A 214 -8.42 10.40 -9.99
CA TYR A 214 -8.76 9.38 -10.99
C TYR A 214 -8.19 9.71 -12.37
N ASP A 215 -8.47 10.91 -12.86
CA ASP A 215 -8.05 11.34 -14.19
C ASP A 215 -6.52 11.44 -14.29
N ALA A 216 -5.85 11.88 -13.22
CA ALA A 216 -4.40 11.90 -13.12
C ALA A 216 -3.78 10.48 -13.16
N VAL A 217 -4.37 9.52 -12.47
CA VAL A 217 -3.96 8.11 -12.52
C VAL A 217 -4.06 7.58 -13.95
N LYS A 218 -5.22 7.75 -14.59
CA LYS A 218 -5.46 7.24 -15.95
C LYS A 218 -4.57 7.90 -17.00
N ALA A 219 -4.14 9.13 -16.78
CA ALA A 219 -3.20 9.81 -17.67
C ALA A 219 -1.78 9.21 -17.62
N VAL A 220 -1.34 8.67 -16.48
CA VAL A 220 0.03 8.12 -16.28
C VAL A 220 0.07 6.60 -16.44
N TYR A 221 -0.85 5.90 -15.79
CA TYR A 221 -1.03 4.45 -15.83
C TYR A 221 -2.46 4.12 -16.27
N PRO A 222 -2.76 4.10 -17.57
CA PRO A 222 -4.14 3.92 -18.08
C PRO A 222 -4.82 2.63 -17.60
N GLU A 223 -4.02 1.56 -17.43
CA GLU A 223 -4.52 0.24 -17.03
C GLU A 223 -4.67 0.10 -15.50
N ALA A 224 -4.05 0.97 -14.72
CA ALA A 224 -4.17 0.89 -13.26
C ALA A 224 -5.60 1.16 -12.81
N LYS A 225 -6.10 0.34 -11.89
CA LYS A 225 -7.44 0.48 -11.31
C LYS A 225 -7.43 1.49 -10.17
N VAL A 226 -8.37 2.41 -10.20
CA VAL A 226 -8.51 3.44 -9.16
C VAL A 226 -9.40 2.93 -8.05
N VAL A 227 -8.84 2.89 -6.84
CA VAL A 227 -9.50 2.45 -5.61
C VAL A 227 -9.98 3.67 -4.83
N VAL A 228 -11.23 3.66 -4.36
CA VAL A 228 -11.70 4.55 -3.29
C VAL A 228 -11.90 3.70 -2.04
N HIS A 229 -11.25 4.08 -0.95
CA HIS A 229 -11.09 3.27 0.25
C HIS A 229 -11.89 3.82 1.43
N VAL A 230 -12.61 2.94 2.12
CA VAL A 230 -13.42 3.23 3.32
C VAL A 230 -13.12 2.21 4.41
N ASP A 231 -13.07 2.67 5.65
CA ASP A 231 -12.90 1.83 6.84
C ASP A 231 -14.14 0.97 7.16
N LYS A 232 -14.04 0.09 8.15
CA LYS A 232 -15.13 -0.76 8.68
C LYS A 232 -15.91 -1.51 7.60
N GLY A 233 -15.22 -2.45 6.95
CA GLY A 233 -15.81 -3.32 5.94
C GLY A 233 -17.06 -4.09 6.40
N GLU A 234 -17.25 -4.23 7.72
CA GLU A 234 -18.44 -4.83 8.34
C GLU A 234 -19.67 -3.90 8.40
N ASP A 235 -19.50 -2.57 8.23
CA ASP A 235 -20.57 -1.57 8.36
C ASP A 235 -21.20 -1.22 6.99
N LEU A 236 -22.14 -2.05 6.52
CA LEU A 236 -22.82 -1.81 5.24
C LEU A 236 -23.49 -0.43 5.16
N GLY A 237 -24.03 0.08 6.27
CA GLY A 237 -24.73 1.36 6.31
C GLY A 237 -23.81 2.54 5.99
N GLY A 238 -22.67 2.62 6.67
CA GLY A 238 -21.66 3.65 6.42
C GLY A 238 -21.03 3.53 5.04
N LEU A 239 -20.73 2.31 4.59
CA LEU A 239 -20.20 2.05 3.26
C LEU A 239 -21.15 2.51 2.15
N THR A 240 -22.41 2.10 2.21
CA THR A 240 -23.39 2.49 1.19
C THR A 240 -23.68 3.98 1.22
N TRP A 241 -23.70 4.60 2.40
CA TRP A 241 -23.87 6.04 2.50
C TRP A 241 -22.79 6.79 1.69
N LEU A 242 -21.50 6.48 1.90
CA LEU A 242 -20.43 7.19 1.21
C LEU A 242 -20.42 6.91 -0.30
N TYR A 243 -20.53 5.63 -0.72
CA TYR A 243 -20.52 5.33 -2.15
C TYR A 243 -21.77 5.86 -2.89
N ASP A 244 -22.90 6.00 -2.20
CA ASP A 244 -24.08 6.71 -2.75
C ASP A 244 -23.80 8.21 -2.90
N GLN A 245 -23.13 8.87 -1.90
CA GLN A 245 -22.70 10.27 -2.05
C GLN A 245 -21.77 10.43 -3.26
N LEU A 246 -20.79 9.55 -3.40
CA LEU A 246 -19.83 9.60 -4.51
C LEU A 246 -20.53 9.41 -5.86
N LYS A 247 -21.35 8.37 -5.99
CA LYS A 247 -22.12 8.06 -7.21
C LYS A 247 -23.07 9.20 -7.60
N ASN A 248 -23.84 9.74 -6.64
CA ASN A 248 -24.84 10.76 -6.89
C ASN A 248 -24.21 12.10 -7.32
N ASN A 249 -22.93 12.31 -7.00
CA ASN A 249 -22.17 13.50 -7.39
C ASN A 249 -21.18 13.23 -8.56
N GLY A 250 -21.35 12.12 -9.29
CA GLY A 250 -20.57 11.82 -10.49
C GLY A 250 -19.12 11.43 -10.21
N GLY A 251 -18.85 10.90 -9.01
CA GLY A 251 -17.53 10.41 -8.64
C GLY A 251 -17.16 9.12 -9.39
N LYS A 252 -15.89 9.00 -9.74
CA LYS A 252 -15.31 7.89 -10.53
C LYS A 252 -14.53 6.95 -9.62
N LEU A 253 -14.67 5.65 -9.81
CA LEU A 253 -13.81 4.61 -9.24
C LEU A 253 -13.87 3.36 -10.11
N ASP A 254 -12.85 2.54 -10.02
CA ASP A 254 -12.83 1.20 -10.63
C ASP A 254 -13.10 0.13 -9.58
N VAL A 255 -12.54 0.28 -8.37
CA VAL A 255 -12.57 -0.70 -7.29
C VAL A 255 -12.98 -0.04 -5.97
N ILE A 256 -13.81 -0.73 -5.20
CA ILE A 256 -14.19 -0.38 -3.83
C ILE A 256 -13.14 -0.94 -2.87
N GLY A 257 -12.49 -0.08 -2.07
CA GLY A 257 -11.53 -0.48 -1.04
C GLY A 257 -12.15 -0.52 0.35
N LEU A 258 -11.78 -1.53 1.16
CA LEU A 258 -12.30 -1.72 2.52
C LEU A 258 -11.18 -1.95 3.52
N SER A 259 -11.34 -1.50 4.78
CA SER A 259 -10.52 -1.94 5.92
C SER A 259 -11.30 -2.90 6.82
N LEU A 260 -10.59 -3.83 7.47
CA LEU A 260 -11.17 -4.71 8.49
C LEU A 260 -10.19 -4.94 9.64
N TYR A 261 -10.53 -4.46 10.83
CA TYR A 261 -9.70 -4.58 12.04
C TYR A 261 -10.49 -5.19 13.22
N PRO A 262 -10.76 -6.51 13.18
CA PRO A 262 -11.51 -7.16 14.24
C PRO A 262 -10.68 -7.42 15.50
N GLU A 263 -11.38 -7.73 16.58
CA GLU A 263 -10.85 -8.16 17.88
C GLU A 263 -11.27 -9.63 18.16
N ASP A 264 -10.68 -10.25 19.18
CA ASP A 264 -10.91 -11.66 19.52
C ASP A 264 -12.39 -12.03 19.70
N ASN A 265 -13.17 -11.10 20.24
CA ASN A 265 -14.57 -11.33 20.58
C ASN A 265 -15.55 -11.10 19.41
N ASN A 266 -15.12 -10.47 18.31
CA ASN A 266 -16.01 -10.07 17.21
C ASN A 266 -15.53 -10.53 15.81
N TRP A 267 -14.34 -11.10 15.66
CA TRP A 267 -13.75 -11.37 14.36
C TRP A 267 -14.62 -12.24 13.44
N LYS A 268 -15.38 -13.20 14.01
CA LYS A 268 -16.24 -14.09 13.21
C LYS A 268 -17.36 -13.31 12.56
N SER A 269 -18.09 -12.53 13.36
CA SER A 269 -19.21 -11.71 12.86
C SER A 269 -18.73 -10.61 11.92
N TYR A 270 -17.59 -9.97 12.21
CA TYR A 270 -17.00 -8.92 11.36
C TYR A 270 -16.56 -9.50 10.01
N ALA A 271 -15.87 -10.65 10.01
CA ALA A 271 -15.49 -11.32 8.78
C ALA A 271 -16.70 -11.73 7.93
N GLU A 272 -17.75 -12.30 8.56
CA GLU A 272 -19.00 -12.69 7.87
C GLU A 272 -19.72 -11.46 7.28
N SER A 273 -19.84 -10.40 8.05
CA SER A 273 -20.45 -9.15 7.57
C SER A 273 -19.63 -8.51 6.43
N CYS A 274 -18.30 -8.47 6.55
CA CYS A 274 -17.44 -7.93 5.52
C CYS A 274 -17.56 -8.72 4.20
N LEU A 275 -17.51 -10.04 4.26
CA LEU A 275 -17.66 -10.91 3.07
C LEU A 275 -19.05 -10.73 2.40
N ALA A 276 -20.12 -10.63 3.19
CA ALA A 276 -21.45 -10.32 2.67
C ALA A 276 -21.53 -8.92 2.05
N ASN A 277 -20.88 -7.94 2.68
CA ASN A 277 -20.83 -6.56 2.19
C ASN A 277 -20.04 -6.44 0.88
N ILE A 278 -18.96 -7.20 0.69
CA ILE A 278 -18.23 -7.28 -0.59
C ILE A 278 -19.18 -7.64 -1.73
N GLN A 279 -19.99 -8.70 -1.56
CA GLN A 279 -20.97 -9.12 -2.57
C GLN A 279 -22.06 -8.06 -2.81
N THR A 280 -22.57 -7.49 -1.73
CA THR A 280 -23.62 -6.45 -1.78
C THR A 280 -23.14 -5.20 -2.50
N LEU A 281 -21.96 -4.69 -2.15
CA LEU A 281 -21.36 -3.50 -2.75
C LEU A 281 -21.04 -3.72 -4.22
N SER A 282 -20.42 -4.85 -4.56
CA SER A 282 -20.14 -5.20 -5.95
C SER A 282 -21.43 -5.24 -6.79
N SER A 283 -22.47 -5.89 -6.30
CA SER A 283 -23.76 -5.98 -6.99
C SER A 283 -24.43 -4.62 -7.14
N LYS A 284 -24.41 -3.79 -6.08
CA LYS A 284 -25.08 -2.47 -6.04
C LYS A 284 -24.40 -1.45 -6.97
N TYR A 285 -23.07 -1.46 -7.03
CA TYR A 285 -22.31 -0.44 -7.76
C TYR A 285 -21.72 -0.94 -9.08
N GLY A 286 -21.74 -2.25 -9.34
CA GLY A 286 -21.14 -2.85 -10.54
C GLY A 286 -19.62 -2.67 -10.56
N LYS A 287 -18.99 -2.80 -9.39
CA LYS A 287 -17.54 -2.59 -9.20
C LYS A 287 -16.92 -3.79 -8.52
N ASP A 288 -15.65 -4.04 -8.82
CA ASP A 288 -14.85 -4.96 -8.05
C ASP A 288 -14.56 -4.39 -6.65
N VAL A 289 -14.19 -5.26 -5.72
CA VAL A 289 -13.90 -4.90 -4.33
C VAL A 289 -12.53 -5.44 -3.96
N ILE A 290 -11.80 -4.71 -3.12
CA ILE A 290 -10.53 -5.15 -2.56
C ILE A 290 -10.50 -4.82 -1.06
N VAL A 291 -9.98 -5.72 -0.24
CA VAL A 291 -9.71 -5.42 1.16
C VAL A 291 -8.35 -4.74 1.21
N SER A 292 -8.35 -3.40 1.20
CA SER A 292 -7.15 -2.56 1.17
C SER A 292 -6.32 -2.65 2.45
N GLU A 293 -7.00 -2.94 3.57
CA GLU A 293 -6.35 -3.11 4.87
C GLU A 293 -7.02 -4.20 5.70
N ILE A 294 -6.21 -5.05 6.31
CA ILE A 294 -6.65 -5.98 7.34
C ILE A 294 -5.53 -6.14 8.37
N GLY A 295 -5.91 -6.31 9.63
CA GLY A 295 -4.97 -6.61 10.70
C GLY A 295 -5.68 -7.03 11.97
N MET A 296 -5.03 -7.89 12.75
CA MET A 296 -5.49 -8.33 14.07
C MET A 296 -4.29 -8.47 15.00
N TRP A 297 -4.51 -8.31 16.30
CA TRP A 297 -3.43 -8.44 17.27
C TRP A 297 -2.63 -9.74 17.05
N TRP A 298 -1.32 -9.62 16.78
CA TRP A 298 -0.45 -10.73 16.38
C TRP A 298 -0.32 -11.83 17.45
N GLY A 299 -0.50 -11.48 18.74
CA GLY A 299 -0.46 -12.42 19.86
C GLY A 299 -1.77 -13.19 20.09
N SER A 300 -2.80 -12.94 19.27
CA SER A 300 -4.07 -13.67 19.36
C SER A 300 -4.00 -15.01 18.62
N ASP A 301 -4.46 -16.08 19.28
CA ASP A 301 -4.68 -17.38 18.64
C ASP A 301 -5.77 -17.33 17.55
N GLN A 302 -6.54 -16.24 17.48
CA GLN A 302 -7.58 -16.03 16.48
C GLN A 302 -7.09 -15.29 15.22
N ALA A 303 -5.91 -14.69 15.23
CA ALA A 303 -5.39 -13.91 14.09
C ALA A 303 -5.21 -14.79 12.83
N ALA A 304 -4.61 -15.97 12.94
CA ALA A 304 -4.44 -16.88 11.82
C ALA A 304 -5.79 -17.49 11.33
N PRO A 305 -6.71 -17.99 12.19
CA PRO A 305 -8.05 -18.39 11.77
C PRO A 305 -8.85 -17.25 11.10
N MET A 306 -8.78 -16.04 11.61
CA MET A 306 -9.43 -14.85 11.01
C MET A 306 -8.89 -14.59 9.60
N MET A 307 -7.57 -14.53 9.46
CA MET A 307 -6.95 -14.28 8.16
C MET A 307 -7.28 -15.37 7.15
N LYS A 308 -7.24 -16.66 7.57
CA LYS A 308 -7.66 -17.78 6.71
C LYS A 308 -9.10 -17.64 6.25
N LYS A 309 -10.05 -17.34 7.17
CA LYS A 309 -11.46 -17.13 6.82
C LYS A 309 -11.63 -16.00 5.80
N MET A 310 -10.92 -14.88 5.99
CA MET A 310 -11.01 -13.74 5.08
C MET A 310 -10.41 -14.04 3.71
N VAL A 311 -9.23 -14.65 3.65
CA VAL A 311 -8.59 -15.01 2.36
C VAL A 311 -9.44 -16.02 1.58
N ASP A 312 -9.88 -17.09 2.23
CA ASP A 312 -10.71 -18.13 1.57
C ASP A 312 -12.05 -17.54 1.10
N GLY A 313 -12.70 -16.73 1.95
CA GLY A 313 -13.95 -16.07 1.61
C GLY A 313 -13.83 -15.07 0.47
N CYS A 314 -12.79 -14.23 0.50
CA CYS A 314 -12.52 -13.28 -0.57
C CYS A 314 -12.19 -13.97 -1.91
N LYS A 315 -11.37 -15.03 -1.89
CA LYS A 315 -11.08 -15.85 -3.09
C LYS A 315 -12.32 -16.51 -3.69
N ALA A 316 -13.33 -16.85 -2.87
CA ALA A 316 -14.58 -17.43 -3.33
C ALA A 316 -15.52 -16.42 -4.00
N ILE A 317 -15.27 -15.12 -3.85
CA ILE A 317 -16.06 -14.03 -4.44
C ILE A 317 -15.33 -13.52 -5.69
N SER A 318 -15.83 -13.84 -6.86
CA SER A 318 -15.18 -13.55 -8.15
C SER A 318 -14.92 -12.05 -8.42
N THR A 319 -15.64 -11.16 -7.73
CA THR A 319 -15.47 -9.72 -7.80
C THR A 319 -14.57 -9.16 -6.69
N CYS A 320 -13.97 -10.02 -5.85
CA CYS A 320 -12.98 -9.61 -4.87
C CYS A 320 -11.57 -9.82 -5.43
N GLU A 321 -10.84 -8.73 -5.63
CA GLU A 321 -9.52 -8.76 -6.29
C GLU A 321 -8.39 -9.18 -5.36
N GLY A 322 -8.54 -8.98 -4.05
CA GLY A 322 -7.47 -9.27 -3.11
C GLY A 322 -7.69 -8.76 -1.71
N ILE A 323 -6.66 -8.96 -0.90
CA ILE A 323 -6.59 -8.56 0.49
C ILE A 323 -5.16 -8.14 0.83
N PHE A 324 -4.99 -7.00 1.52
CA PHE A 324 -3.70 -6.47 1.93
C PHE A 324 -3.61 -6.43 3.45
N TYR A 325 -2.64 -7.15 4.01
CA TYR A 325 -2.34 -7.04 5.44
C TYR A 325 -1.61 -5.72 5.69
N TRP A 326 -2.08 -4.92 6.65
CA TRP A 326 -1.51 -3.61 6.93
C TRP A 326 -0.33 -3.71 7.90
N GLU A 327 0.83 -3.23 7.46
CA GLU A 327 2.11 -3.20 8.20
C GLU A 327 2.39 -4.54 8.93
N PRO A 328 2.38 -5.68 8.20
CA PRO A 328 2.59 -6.98 8.83
C PRO A 328 3.96 -7.11 9.51
N GLU A 329 4.95 -6.38 9.03
CA GLU A 329 6.34 -6.43 9.48
C GLU A 329 6.59 -5.78 10.84
N VAL A 330 5.65 -5.01 11.37
CA VAL A 330 5.81 -4.34 12.67
C VAL A 330 5.78 -5.35 13.82
N TYR A 331 6.81 -5.29 14.68
CA TYR A 331 6.92 -6.15 15.84
C TYR A 331 7.69 -5.47 16.99
N ASN A 332 7.74 -6.11 18.14
CA ASN A 332 8.54 -5.73 19.31
C ASN A 332 8.33 -4.25 19.75
N ASN A 333 7.08 -3.77 19.69
CA ASN A 333 6.72 -2.40 20.05
C ASN A 333 7.46 -1.30 19.27
N TRP A 334 8.03 -1.62 18.08
CA TRP A 334 8.55 -0.59 17.20
C TRP A 334 7.42 0.36 16.80
N LYS A 335 7.75 1.64 16.68
CA LYS A 335 6.80 2.66 16.21
C LYS A 335 7.54 3.74 15.42
N PRO A 336 6.91 4.30 14.39
CA PRO A 336 7.51 5.38 13.62
C PRO A 336 7.72 6.63 14.48
N ALA A 337 8.67 7.47 14.08
CA ALA A 337 9.05 8.67 14.82
C ALA A 337 7.85 9.60 15.08
N ASN A 338 6.92 9.72 14.10
CA ASN A 338 5.76 10.59 14.21
C ASN A 338 4.72 10.11 15.25
N TYR A 339 4.68 8.82 15.62
CA TYR A 339 3.79 8.32 16.69
C TYR A 339 4.13 8.96 18.03
N SER A 340 5.42 9.21 18.29
CA SER A 340 5.84 9.86 19.54
C SER A 340 5.35 11.30 19.61
N SER A 341 5.36 12.06 18.54
CA SER A 341 4.84 13.43 18.47
C SER A 341 3.31 13.49 18.57
N LEU A 342 2.62 12.45 18.12
CA LEU A 342 1.16 12.31 18.19
C LEU A 342 0.68 11.72 19.53
N GLY A 343 1.60 11.25 20.38
CA GLY A 343 1.25 10.58 21.63
C GLY A 343 0.65 9.20 21.44
N TRP A 344 0.90 8.54 20.29
CA TRP A 344 0.35 7.25 19.96
C TRP A 344 1.23 6.09 20.46
N ASN A 345 0.58 4.98 20.82
CA ASN A 345 1.25 3.73 21.15
C ASN A 345 1.73 3.01 19.90
N ALA A 346 2.65 2.05 20.07
CA ALA A 346 3.07 1.17 18.99
C ALA A 346 1.88 0.39 18.41
N TYR A 347 1.94 0.15 17.10
CA TYR A 347 0.98 -0.70 16.43
C TYR A 347 1.21 -2.16 16.82
N THR A 348 0.14 -2.88 17.17
CA THR A 348 0.22 -4.24 17.70
C THR A 348 -0.44 -5.30 16.82
N LYS A 349 -0.91 -4.91 15.64
CA LYS A 349 -1.63 -5.81 14.73
C LYS A 349 -0.77 -6.28 13.55
N GLY A 350 0.56 -6.28 13.69
CA GLY A 350 1.48 -6.88 12.73
C GLY A 350 1.30 -8.40 12.62
N ALA A 351 2.15 -9.05 11.83
CA ALA A 351 2.12 -10.50 11.60
C ALA A 351 3.47 -11.17 11.84
N PHE A 352 4.39 -10.46 12.50
CA PHE A 352 5.66 -10.99 12.99
C PHE A 352 5.65 -11.05 14.52
N ASP A 353 6.31 -12.04 15.09
CA ASP A 353 6.50 -12.16 16.53
C ASP A 353 7.61 -11.21 17.04
N ASN A 354 7.75 -11.08 18.35
CA ASN A 354 8.76 -10.21 18.98
C ASN A 354 10.23 -10.57 18.67
N SER A 355 10.48 -11.69 17.99
CA SER A 355 11.80 -12.09 17.50
C SER A 355 12.00 -11.76 16.01
N GLY A 356 11.04 -11.09 15.36
CA GLY A 356 11.09 -10.74 13.97
C GLY A 356 10.87 -11.92 13.02
N LYS A 357 10.17 -12.97 13.47
CA LYS A 357 9.78 -14.11 12.66
C LYS A 357 8.30 -14.03 12.27
N PRO A 358 7.93 -14.47 11.05
CA PRO A 358 6.54 -14.47 10.64
C PRO A 358 5.69 -15.42 11.51
N THR A 359 4.46 -15.02 11.81
CA THR A 359 3.49 -15.87 12.52
C THR A 359 2.68 -16.74 11.55
N ALA A 360 1.82 -17.62 12.08
CA ALA A 360 0.93 -18.46 11.30
C ALA A 360 -0.13 -17.68 10.47
N VAL A 361 -0.23 -16.37 10.64
CA VAL A 361 -1.09 -15.48 9.83
C VAL A 361 -0.80 -15.63 8.34
N PHE A 362 0.48 -15.79 7.96
CA PHE A 362 0.89 -15.96 6.56
C PHE A 362 0.56 -17.34 5.97
N ASP A 363 0.14 -18.32 6.76
CA ASP A 363 -0.29 -19.63 6.21
C ASP A 363 -1.52 -19.49 5.31
N ALA A 364 -2.31 -18.44 5.50
CA ALA A 364 -3.42 -18.09 4.63
C ALA A 364 -2.99 -17.68 3.19
N TYR A 365 -1.74 -17.31 2.99
CA TYR A 365 -1.19 -16.88 1.70
C TYR A 365 -0.53 -18.01 0.89
N LYS A 366 -0.38 -19.17 1.49
CA LYS A 366 0.19 -20.38 0.85
C LYS A 366 -0.76 -21.08 -0.12
#